data_79d4c533589828bf02cec905249db0be
#
_entry.id   79d4c533589828bf02cec905249db0be
#
_cell.length_a   1.000
_cell.length_b   1.000
_cell.length_c   1.000
_cell.angle_alpha   90.00
_cell.angle_beta   90.00
_cell.angle_gamma   90.00
#
_symmetry.space_group_name_H-M   'P 1'
#
loop_
_entity.id
_entity.type
_entity.pdbx_description
1 polymer ?
#
loop_
_entity_poly.entity_id
_entity_poly.type
_entity_poly.pdbx_seq_one_letter_code
_entity_poly.pdbx_strand_id
1 'polypeptide(L)'
;MSKYRKLTETEIQQLKSQFCTADNWDDIEVALDFNPEHVSYTRFSGTIKLGTFDGEFILAGGMKKHAGLYHTTLHNVTVGNGCCIENVKNYIANYVIGDYTFIENVDIILVDGESRFGNGVEVAVLNETGGREVMIHDRLSAHQAYIMALYRHRPVLIERMKAVIEKYADENASEIGYIGNHVTIVDSGYIKNVKIGDFAKIEGASSLKNGSINSNENASVHVGVGVIGEDFIISTGSSVEDGVTFSKCFIGQACHLGHNYSATDSLFFCNCQG
;
A
#
# COMPACT_ATOMS: atom_id res chain seq x y z
N MET A 1 5.75 -22.90 17.64
CA MET A 1 5.89 -21.93 18.73
C MET A 1 5.35 -20.60 18.25
N SER A 2 4.62 -19.85 19.08
CA SER A 2 4.10 -18.54 18.68
C SER A 2 5.29 -17.60 18.43
N LYS A 3 5.24 -16.84 17.32
CA LYS A 3 6.25 -15.82 16.99
C LYS A 3 6.12 -14.58 17.90
N TYR A 4 4.97 -14.45 18.58
CA TYR A 4 4.61 -13.31 19.43
C TYR A 4 4.25 -13.75 20.85
N ARG A 5 4.46 -12.86 21.81
CA ARG A 5 4.06 -12.94 23.22
C ARG A 5 3.35 -11.67 23.67
N LYS A 6 2.68 -11.73 24.81
CA LYS A 6 2.14 -10.53 25.45
C LYS A 6 3.25 -9.67 26.05
N LEU A 7 2.98 -8.38 26.19
CA LEU A 7 3.84 -7.44 26.93
C LEU A 7 3.96 -7.88 28.40
N THR A 8 5.15 -7.71 28.97
CA THR A 8 5.37 -7.80 30.40
C THR A 8 4.98 -6.51 31.09
N GLU A 9 4.70 -6.57 32.41
CA GLU A 9 4.37 -5.36 33.18
C GLU A 9 5.49 -4.31 33.14
N THR A 10 6.76 -4.75 33.15
CA THR A 10 7.92 -3.86 33.02
C THR A 10 7.96 -3.12 31.69
N GLU A 11 7.67 -3.80 30.60
CA GLU A 11 7.60 -3.19 29.26
C GLU A 11 6.42 -2.20 29.16
N ILE A 12 5.28 -2.52 29.73
CA ILE A 12 4.12 -1.63 29.81
C ILE A 12 4.47 -0.35 30.58
N GLN A 13 5.15 -0.47 31.74
CA GLN A 13 5.57 0.70 32.52
C GLN A 13 6.61 1.55 31.77
N GLN A 14 7.53 0.93 31.05
CA GLN A 14 8.48 1.64 30.20
C GLN A 14 7.76 2.39 29.08
N LEU A 15 6.86 1.73 28.32
CA LEU A 15 6.07 2.38 27.28
C LEU A 15 5.24 3.56 27.80
N LYS A 16 4.61 3.41 28.98
CA LYS A 16 3.90 4.51 29.65
C LYS A 16 4.84 5.67 29.99
N SER A 17 6.05 5.40 30.46
CA SER A 17 7.06 6.44 30.76
C SER A 17 7.55 7.16 29.49
N GLN A 18 7.45 6.54 28.33
CA GLN A 18 7.77 7.07 27.01
C GLN A 18 6.53 7.71 26.32
N PHE A 19 5.49 8.04 27.11
CA PHE A 19 4.25 8.67 26.66
C PHE A 19 3.44 7.83 25.67
N CYS A 20 3.57 6.52 25.72
CA CYS A 20 2.70 5.62 24.94
C CYS A 20 1.38 5.37 25.69
N THR A 21 0.31 5.19 24.93
CA THR A 21 -1.03 4.88 25.44
C THR A 21 -1.64 3.73 24.67
N ALA A 22 -2.48 2.94 25.33
CA ALA A 22 -3.24 1.87 24.69
C ALA A 22 -4.67 1.85 25.22
N ASP A 23 -5.63 1.52 24.35
CA ASP A 23 -7.01 1.30 24.79
C ASP A 23 -7.08 0.08 25.72
N ASN A 24 -6.35 -0.99 25.36
CA ASN A 24 -6.12 -2.16 26.20
C ASN A 24 -4.72 -2.75 25.92
N TRP A 25 -3.86 -2.82 26.93
CA TRP A 25 -2.51 -3.36 26.81
C TRP A 25 -2.49 -4.87 26.53
N ASP A 26 -3.54 -5.59 26.90
CA ASP A 26 -3.66 -7.03 26.63
C ASP A 26 -3.88 -7.37 25.15
N ASP A 27 -4.28 -6.39 24.32
CA ASP A 27 -4.48 -6.56 22.89
C ASP A 27 -3.19 -6.38 22.09
N ILE A 28 -2.07 -6.07 22.78
CA ILE A 28 -0.76 -5.91 22.17
C ILE A 28 0.07 -7.17 22.33
N GLU A 29 0.55 -7.68 21.22
CA GLU A 29 1.49 -8.78 21.14
C GLU A 29 2.81 -8.30 20.54
N VAL A 30 3.93 -8.78 21.05
CA VAL A 30 5.27 -8.34 20.64
C VAL A 30 6.16 -9.53 20.30
N ALA A 31 7.16 -9.33 19.45
CA ALA A 31 8.17 -10.34 19.16
C ALA A 31 8.89 -10.80 20.45
N LEU A 32 9.47 -12.01 20.43
CA LEU A 32 10.11 -12.57 21.61
C LEU A 32 11.23 -11.67 22.15
N ASP A 33 11.98 -11.06 21.24
CA ASP A 33 13.13 -10.19 21.52
C ASP A 33 12.77 -8.68 21.43
N PHE A 34 11.48 -8.36 21.61
CA PHE A 34 11.02 -6.96 21.58
C PHE A 34 11.69 -6.12 22.66
N ASN A 35 12.18 -4.94 22.27
CA ASN A 35 12.69 -3.91 23.17
C ASN A 35 11.85 -2.63 23.02
N PRO A 36 11.20 -2.14 24.10
CA PRO A 36 10.36 -0.94 24.06
C PRO A 36 11.15 0.38 23.96
N GLU A 37 12.49 0.37 24.00
CA GLU A 37 13.33 1.58 24.04
C GLU A 37 13.04 2.56 22.89
N HIS A 38 12.76 2.02 21.70
CA HIS A 38 12.52 2.80 20.49
C HIS A 38 11.03 2.98 20.14
N VAL A 39 10.18 3.01 21.17
CA VAL A 39 8.74 3.26 20.99
C VAL A 39 8.31 4.40 21.89
N SER A 40 7.97 5.56 21.32
CA SER A 40 7.56 6.73 22.11
C SER A 40 6.41 7.51 21.47
N TYR A 41 5.63 8.21 22.30
CA TYR A 41 4.50 9.04 21.87
C TYR A 41 3.54 8.29 20.92
N THR A 42 3.36 6.99 21.13
CA THR A 42 2.56 6.13 20.26
C THR A 42 1.26 5.74 20.97
N ARG A 43 0.15 5.86 20.24
CA ARG A 43 -1.16 5.37 20.68
C ARG A 43 -1.50 4.06 19.97
N PHE A 44 -1.88 3.07 20.76
CA PHE A 44 -2.31 1.77 20.30
C PHE A 44 -3.81 1.57 20.52
N SER A 45 -4.50 1.00 19.52
CA SER A 45 -5.92 0.67 19.57
C SER A 45 -6.19 -0.64 18.83
N GLY A 46 -7.13 -1.45 19.32
CA GLY A 46 -7.45 -2.75 18.75
C GLY A 46 -6.28 -3.73 18.83
N THR A 47 -6.25 -4.70 17.93
CA THR A 47 -5.21 -5.76 17.91
C THR A 47 -3.92 -5.24 17.30
N ILE A 48 -2.84 -5.24 18.08
CA ILE A 48 -1.51 -4.77 17.67
C ILE A 48 -0.50 -5.90 17.75
N LYS A 49 0.34 -6.04 16.71
CA LYS A 49 1.51 -6.92 16.75
C LYS A 49 2.75 -6.15 16.35
N LEU A 50 3.79 -6.19 17.18
CA LEU A 50 5.04 -5.45 16.96
C LEU A 50 6.20 -6.43 16.81
N GLY A 51 7.00 -6.23 15.75
CA GLY A 51 8.29 -6.88 15.57
C GLY A 51 9.37 -6.29 16.47
N THR A 52 10.63 -6.57 16.18
CA THR A 52 11.79 -5.93 16.80
C THR A 52 12.12 -4.62 16.09
N PHE A 53 12.69 -3.65 16.81
CA PHE A 53 13.08 -2.36 16.24
C PHE A 53 14.60 -2.19 16.24
N ASP A 54 15.30 -3.20 15.71
CA ASP A 54 16.74 -3.18 15.56
C ASP A 54 17.13 -2.60 14.20
N GLY A 55 18.18 -1.79 14.18
CA GLY A 55 18.74 -1.26 12.93
C GLY A 55 18.58 0.24 12.75
N GLU A 56 19.19 0.75 11.70
CA GLU A 56 19.23 2.15 11.35
C GLU A 56 18.90 2.37 9.88
N PHE A 57 18.19 3.44 9.58
CA PHE A 57 17.99 3.96 8.24
C PHE A 57 18.99 5.08 7.97
N ILE A 58 19.58 5.10 6.78
CA ILE A 58 20.47 6.18 6.34
C ILE A 58 19.67 7.04 5.35
N LEU A 59 19.34 8.25 5.78
CA LEU A 59 18.58 9.20 4.99
C LEU A 59 19.51 10.04 4.08
N ALA A 60 18.91 10.82 3.19
CA ALA A 60 19.64 11.76 2.35
C ALA A 60 20.53 12.67 3.20
N GLY A 61 21.75 12.96 2.72
CA GLY A 61 22.74 13.72 3.48
C GLY A 61 23.47 12.93 4.57
N GLY A 62 23.21 11.63 4.72
CA GLY A 62 23.91 10.74 5.66
C GLY A 62 23.39 10.78 7.10
N MET A 63 22.22 11.38 7.32
CA MET A 63 21.54 11.35 8.62
C MET A 63 21.09 9.93 8.95
N LYS A 64 21.39 9.48 10.16
CA LYS A 64 20.97 8.17 10.65
C LYS A 64 19.72 8.30 11.50
N LYS A 65 18.78 7.39 11.28
CA LYS A 65 17.53 7.29 12.04
C LYS A 65 17.34 5.86 12.52
N HIS A 66 17.12 5.67 13.80
CA HIS A 66 16.91 4.33 14.37
C HIS A 66 15.50 3.82 14.04
N ALA A 67 15.40 2.50 13.81
CA ALA A 67 14.11 1.83 13.71
C ALA A 67 13.28 2.04 14.98
N GLY A 68 11.97 2.18 14.83
CA GLY A 68 11.10 2.43 15.98
C GLY A 68 9.76 3.03 15.61
N LEU A 69 8.96 3.34 16.64
CA LEU A 69 7.66 3.99 16.51
C LEU A 69 7.67 5.32 17.25
N TYR A 70 7.45 6.40 16.53
CA TYR A 70 7.55 7.75 17.09
C TYR A 70 6.38 8.63 16.63
N HIS A 71 5.65 9.24 17.59
CA HIS A 71 4.53 10.15 17.28
C HIS A 71 3.52 9.57 16.27
N THR A 72 2.99 8.38 16.58
CA THR A 72 2.05 7.69 15.68
C THR A 72 0.84 7.13 16.43
N THR A 73 -0.24 6.89 15.69
CA THR A 73 -1.43 6.17 16.18
C THR A 73 -1.67 4.95 15.29
N LEU A 74 -1.75 3.77 15.91
CA LEU A 74 -1.94 2.50 15.22
C LEU A 74 -3.25 1.84 15.69
N HIS A 75 -4.07 1.39 14.72
CA HIS A 75 -5.31 0.67 14.99
C HIS A 75 -5.39 -0.62 14.17
N ASN A 76 -5.46 -1.78 14.82
CA ASN A 76 -5.44 -3.09 14.16
C ASN A 76 -4.25 -3.24 13.19
N VAL A 77 -3.04 -3.04 13.66
CA VAL A 77 -1.84 -3.04 12.82
C VAL A 77 -0.84 -4.10 13.28
N THR A 78 -0.29 -4.82 12.31
CA THR A 78 0.91 -5.63 12.52
C THR A 78 2.10 -4.91 11.92
N VAL A 79 3.14 -4.65 12.72
CA VAL A 79 4.41 -4.02 12.30
C VAL A 79 5.51 -5.08 12.28
N GLY A 80 6.20 -5.20 11.16
CA GLY A 80 7.34 -6.10 10.97
C GLY A 80 8.60 -5.67 11.74
N ASN A 81 9.69 -6.40 11.52
CA ASN A 81 10.95 -6.12 12.18
C ASN A 81 11.70 -4.96 11.50
N GLY A 82 12.48 -4.21 12.26
CA GLY A 82 13.35 -3.15 11.74
C GLY A 82 12.60 -1.99 11.08
N CYS A 83 11.32 -1.82 11.32
CA CYS A 83 10.52 -0.72 10.77
C CYS A 83 10.80 0.59 11.50
N CYS A 84 10.71 1.72 10.76
CA CYS A 84 10.64 3.05 11.34
C CYS A 84 9.34 3.72 10.90
N ILE A 85 8.48 4.05 11.87
CA ILE A 85 7.21 4.74 11.60
C ILE A 85 7.18 5.99 12.48
N GLU A 86 7.17 7.16 11.83
CA GLU A 86 7.29 8.42 12.54
C GLU A 86 6.38 9.50 11.96
N ASN A 87 5.87 10.35 12.83
CA ASN A 87 5.06 11.53 12.48
C ASN A 87 3.85 11.19 11.58
N VAL A 88 3.07 10.19 11.97
CA VAL A 88 1.78 9.93 11.34
C VAL A 88 0.75 10.88 11.94
N LYS A 89 0.27 11.84 11.16
CA LYS A 89 -0.56 12.94 11.65
C LYS A 89 -1.90 12.48 12.21
N ASN A 90 -2.55 11.51 11.56
CA ASN A 90 -3.81 10.94 12.01
C ASN A 90 -3.59 9.53 12.57
N TYR A 91 -3.63 8.52 11.71
CA TYR A 91 -3.43 7.13 12.14
C TYR A 91 -3.13 6.19 10.96
N ILE A 92 -2.59 5.01 11.30
CA ILE A 92 -2.54 3.85 10.41
C ILE A 92 -3.56 2.82 10.93
N ALA A 93 -4.45 2.33 10.07
CA ALA A 93 -5.47 1.37 10.46
C ALA A 93 -5.62 0.19 9.50
N ASN A 94 -5.78 -1.00 10.08
CA ASN A 94 -6.09 -2.24 9.36
C ASN A 94 -5.01 -2.61 8.33
N TYR A 95 -3.74 -2.64 8.75
CA TYR A 95 -2.61 -2.97 7.89
C TYR A 95 -1.65 -3.99 8.52
N VAL A 96 -1.09 -4.83 7.66
CA VAL A 96 0.13 -5.56 7.92
C VAL A 96 1.28 -4.85 7.21
N ILE A 97 2.27 -4.40 7.96
CA ILE A 97 3.47 -3.70 7.48
C ILE A 97 4.64 -4.68 7.54
N GLY A 98 5.29 -4.90 6.41
CA GLY A 98 6.43 -5.81 6.27
C GLY A 98 7.70 -5.29 6.94
N ASP A 99 8.73 -6.13 6.93
CA ASP A 99 9.99 -5.84 7.60
C ASP A 99 10.77 -4.68 6.91
N TYR A 100 11.55 -3.94 7.69
CA TYR A 100 12.44 -2.86 7.22
C TYR A 100 11.72 -1.76 6.42
N THR A 101 10.48 -1.49 6.73
CA THR A 101 9.66 -0.46 6.10
C THR A 101 9.83 0.87 6.79
N PHE A 102 9.98 1.94 6.00
CA PHE A 102 10.15 3.31 6.47
C PHE A 102 8.93 4.17 6.12
N ILE A 103 8.23 4.66 7.14
CA ILE A 103 7.04 5.52 6.98
C ILE A 103 7.26 6.80 7.80
N GLU A 104 7.26 7.96 7.13
CA GLU A 104 7.49 9.25 7.78
C GLU A 104 6.61 10.35 7.20
N ASN A 105 6.11 11.24 8.08
CA ASN A 105 5.29 12.40 7.69
C ASN A 105 4.08 12.06 6.82
N VAL A 106 3.35 11.01 7.17
CA VAL A 106 2.15 10.59 6.44
C VAL A 106 0.91 11.09 7.16
N ASP A 107 -0.10 11.53 6.39
CA ASP A 107 -1.35 12.00 7.00
C ASP A 107 -2.17 10.83 7.53
N ILE A 108 -2.56 9.89 6.68
CA ILE A 108 -3.36 8.73 7.06
C ILE A 108 -3.15 7.55 6.11
N ILE A 109 -3.08 6.33 6.65
CA ILE A 109 -3.07 5.08 5.90
C ILE A 109 -4.16 4.16 6.47
N LEU A 110 -5.17 3.80 5.67
CA LEU A 110 -6.23 2.94 6.19
C LEU A 110 -6.83 1.98 5.15
N VAL A 111 -7.34 0.86 5.62
CA VAL A 111 -8.35 0.08 4.90
C VAL A 111 -9.69 0.31 5.59
N ASP A 112 -10.69 0.68 4.81
CA ASP A 112 -12.05 0.97 5.27
C ASP A 112 -13.02 -0.01 4.62
N GLY A 113 -13.54 -0.94 5.41
CA GLY A 113 -14.35 -2.05 4.96
C GLY A 113 -13.55 -3.09 4.14
N GLU A 114 -14.26 -3.94 3.44
CA GLU A 114 -13.67 -4.91 2.52
C GLU A 114 -13.21 -4.23 1.23
N SER A 115 -11.97 -4.42 0.84
CA SER A 115 -11.37 -3.83 -0.36
C SER A 115 -10.82 -4.90 -1.29
N ARG A 116 -11.03 -4.73 -2.59
CA ARG A 116 -10.41 -5.52 -3.66
C ARG A 116 -9.13 -4.90 -4.20
N PHE A 117 -8.70 -3.76 -3.61
CA PHE A 117 -7.47 -3.06 -3.96
C PHE A 117 -7.32 -2.77 -5.46
N GLY A 118 -8.37 -2.24 -6.10
CA GLY A 118 -8.39 -1.92 -7.52
C GLY A 118 -8.68 -3.12 -8.46
N ASN A 119 -8.64 -4.36 -7.96
CA ASN A 119 -8.98 -5.52 -8.78
C ASN A 119 -10.48 -5.56 -9.09
N GLY A 120 -10.83 -5.83 -10.35
CA GLY A 120 -12.22 -5.88 -10.79
C GLY A 120 -12.83 -4.53 -11.19
N VAL A 121 -12.08 -3.44 -11.15
CA VAL A 121 -12.54 -2.14 -11.64
C VAL A 121 -12.72 -2.19 -13.15
N GLU A 122 -13.85 -1.72 -13.64
CA GLU A 122 -14.15 -1.62 -15.07
C GLU A 122 -13.63 -0.28 -15.63
N VAL A 123 -12.87 -0.39 -16.72
CA VAL A 123 -12.21 0.73 -17.40
C VAL A 123 -12.76 0.87 -18.82
N ALA A 124 -13.30 2.03 -19.17
CA ALA A 124 -13.96 2.30 -20.45
C ALA A 124 -12.97 2.76 -21.54
N VAL A 125 -11.98 1.94 -21.84
CA VAL A 125 -10.78 2.25 -22.66
C VAL A 125 -11.07 2.74 -24.07
N LEU A 126 -12.07 2.16 -24.77
CA LEU A 126 -12.31 2.40 -26.20
C LEU A 126 -13.71 2.93 -26.48
N ASN A 127 -14.49 3.20 -25.47
CA ASN A 127 -15.90 3.52 -25.67
C ASN A 127 -16.49 4.29 -24.51
N GLU A 128 -16.52 5.58 -24.62
CA GLU A 128 -17.15 6.48 -23.63
C GLU A 128 -18.67 6.24 -23.47
N THR A 129 -19.30 5.58 -24.44
CA THR A 129 -20.73 5.25 -24.37
C THR A 129 -21.02 3.91 -23.70
N GLY A 130 -19.99 3.18 -23.30
CA GLY A 130 -20.10 1.88 -22.63
C GLY A 130 -20.14 0.68 -23.59
N GLY A 131 -20.00 -0.52 -23.03
CA GLY A 131 -20.07 -1.79 -23.74
C GLY A 131 -18.74 -2.39 -24.17
N ARG A 132 -17.60 -1.73 -23.87
CA ARG A 132 -16.24 -2.23 -24.15
C ARG A 132 -15.32 -2.09 -22.95
N GLU A 133 -15.88 -2.13 -21.75
CA GLU A 133 -15.12 -2.04 -20.52
C GLU A 133 -14.18 -3.24 -20.37
N VAL A 134 -12.97 -2.95 -19.91
CA VAL A 134 -11.98 -3.95 -19.52
C VAL A 134 -11.88 -3.96 -18.00
N MET A 135 -12.07 -5.10 -17.37
CA MET A 135 -11.85 -5.25 -15.94
C MET A 135 -10.36 -5.38 -15.66
N ILE A 136 -9.81 -4.40 -14.93
CA ILE A 136 -8.40 -4.44 -14.54
C ILE A 136 -8.17 -5.37 -13.35
N HIS A 137 -7.00 -5.97 -13.31
CA HIS A 137 -6.54 -6.81 -12.22
C HIS A 137 -5.01 -6.96 -12.27
N ASP A 138 -4.39 -7.40 -11.17
CA ASP A 138 -2.92 -7.49 -11.03
C ASP A 138 -2.21 -8.26 -12.14
N ARG A 139 -2.89 -9.20 -12.79
CA ARG A 139 -2.34 -10.08 -13.84
C ARG A 139 -2.84 -9.72 -15.23
N LEU A 140 -3.38 -8.54 -15.44
CA LEU A 140 -3.90 -8.12 -16.74
C LEU A 140 -2.78 -8.06 -17.79
N SER A 141 -2.99 -8.70 -18.91
CA SER A 141 -2.10 -8.61 -20.08
C SER A 141 -2.77 -7.85 -21.24
N ALA A 142 -1.95 -7.29 -22.12
CA ALA A 142 -2.43 -6.62 -23.33
C ALA A 142 -3.34 -7.51 -24.20
N HIS A 143 -3.01 -8.80 -24.32
CA HIS A 143 -3.82 -9.76 -25.06
C HIS A 143 -5.20 -9.96 -24.43
N GLN A 144 -5.27 -10.07 -23.11
CA GLN A 144 -6.52 -10.21 -22.37
C GLN A 144 -7.39 -8.96 -22.53
N ALA A 145 -6.80 -7.78 -22.36
CA ALA A 145 -7.49 -6.50 -22.56
C ALA A 145 -8.02 -6.36 -24.01
N TYR A 146 -7.19 -6.72 -25.01
CA TYR A 146 -7.58 -6.73 -26.41
C TYR A 146 -8.81 -7.61 -26.66
N ILE A 147 -8.81 -8.85 -26.14
CA ILE A 147 -9.95 -9.76 -26.29
C ILE A 147 -11.19 -9.16 -25.61
N MET A 148 -11.08 -8.66 -24.39
CA MET A 148 -12.20 -8.09 -23.68
C MET A 148 -12.80 -6.87 -24.39
N ALA A 149 -11.99 -5.99 -24.95
CA ALA A 149 -12.45 -4.78 -25.62
C ALA A 149 -13.03 -5.06 -27.03
N LEU A 150 -12.43 -5.95 -27.82
CA LEU A 150 -12.74 -6.09 -29.25
C LEU A 150 -13.59 -7.32 -29.61
N TYR A 151 -13.60 -8.38 -28.79
CA TYR A 151 -14.35 -9.61 -29.10
C TYR A 151 -15.78 -9.60 -28.55
N ARG A 152 -16.43 -8.44 -28.51
CA ARG A 152 -17.80 -8.27 -28.01
C ARG A 152 -18.86 -9.04 -28.78
N HIS A 153 -18.57 -9.45 -30.00
CA HIS A 153 -19.38 -10.39 -30.80
C HIS A 153 -19.37 -11.82 -30.23
N ARG A 154 -18.58 -12.09 -29.20
CA ARG A 154 -18.50 -13.35 -28.46
C ARG A 154 -18.94 -13.17 -27.00
N PRO A 155 -20.23 -12.85 -26.74
CA PRO A 155 -20.65 -12.43 -25.37
C PRO A 155 -20.34 -13.50 -24.32
N VAL A 156 -20.57 -14.78 -24.61
CA VAL A 156 -20.28 -15.88 -23.66
C VAL A 156 -18.80 -15.94 -23.28
N LEU A 157 -17.88 -15.61 -24.19
CA LEU A 157 -16.45 -15.56 -23.89
C LEU A 157 -16.17 -14.41 -22.91
N ILE A 158 -16.70 -13.23 -23.20
CA ILE A 158 -16.49 -12.04 -22.36
C ILE A 158 -17.08 -12.24 -20.97
N GLU A 159 -18.28 -12.78 -20.85
CA GLU A 159 -18.91 -13.10 -19.56
C GLU A 159 -18.07 -14.07 -18.72
N ARG A 160 -17.52 -15.12 -19.36
CA ARG A 160 -16.63 -16.07 -18.68
C ARG A 160 -15.33 -15.41 -18.24
N MET A 161 -14.75 -14.54 -19.06
CA MET A 161 -13.54 -13.79 -18.68
C MET A 161 -13.82 -12.87 -17.48
N LYS A 162 -14.91 -12.11 -17.51
CA LYS A 162 -15.34 -11.27 -16.39
C LYS A 162 -15.54 -12.11 -15.12
N ALA A 163 -16.24 -13.24 -15.20
CA ALA A 163 -16.47 -14.10 -14.04
C ALA A 163 -15.16 -14.64 -13.42
N VAL A 164 -14.15 -14.94 -14.24
CA VAL A 164 -12.81 -15.36 -13.75
C VAL A 164 -12.11 -14.20 -13.04
N ILE A 165 -12.19 -13.00 -13.59
CA ILE A 165 -11.58 -11.79 -12.99
C ILE A 165 -12.31 -11.42 -11.69
N GLU A 166 -13.62 -11.46 -11.67
CA GLU A 166 -14.41 -11.23 -10.45
C GLU A 166 -14.03 -12.20 -9.32
N LYS A 167 -13.97 -13.49 -9.66
CA LYS A 167 -13.52 -14.51 -8.71
C LYS A 167 -12.11 -14.19 -8.19
N TYR A 168 -11.19 -13.78 -9.04
CA TYR A 168 -9.84 -13.38 -8.63
C TYR A 168 -9.88 -12.15 -7.72
N ALA A 169 -10.70 -11.16 -8.04
CA ALA A 169 -10.86 -9.95 -7.23
C ALA A 169 -11.44 -10.26 -5.85
N ASP A 170 -12.44 -11.17 -5.77
CA ASP A 170 -13.04 -11.63 -4.51
C ASP A 170 -12.03 -12.41 -3.66
N GLU A 171 -11.23 -13.29 -4.27
CA GLU A 171 -10.18 -14.05 -3.57
C GLU A 171 -9.07 -13.14 -3.01
N ASN A 172 -8.89 -11.94 -3.56
CA ASN A 172 -7.93 -10.93 -3.08
C ASN A 172 -8.57 -9.84 -2.22
N ALA A 173 -9.88 -9.87 -2.02
CA ALA A 173 -10.58 -8.93 -1.17
C ALA A 173 -10.20 -9.13 0.30
N SER A 174 -10.00 -8.05 1.03
CA SER A 174 -9.63 -8.08 2.44
C SER A 174 -10.01 -6.79 3.16
N GLU A 175 -10.31 -6.90 4.44
CA GLU A 175 -10.43 -5.76 5.37
C GLU A 175 -9.06 -5.30 5.90
N ILE A 176 -8.00 -6.08 5.62
CA ILE A 176 -6.63 -5.79 6.06
C ILE A 176 -5.76 -5.55 4.83
N GLY A 177 -5.13 -4.39 4.78
CA GLY A 177 -4.16 -4.01 3.76
C GLY A 177 -2.78 -4.60 4.01
N TYR A 178 -1.94 -4.52 3.00
CA TYR A 178 -0.56 -4.98 3.06
C TYR A 178 0.38 -3.91 2.53
N ILE A 179 1.40 -3.59 3.32
CA ILE A 179 2.58 -2.83 2.92
C ILE A 179 3.76 -3.79 3.00
N GLY A 180 4.45 -3.98 1.88
CA GLY A 180 5.53 -4.95 1.73
C GLY A 180 6.77 -4.66 2.57
N ASN A 181 7.79 -5.48 2.36
CA ASN A 181 9.10 -5.30 2.99
C ASN A 181 9.91 -4.21 2.28
N HIS A 182 10.79 -3.51 3.00
CA HIS A 182 11.66 -2.47 2.45
C HIS A 182 10.92 -1.36 1.68
N VAL A 183 9.68 -1.08 2.04
CA VAL A 183 8.88 0.00 1.45
C VAL A 183 9.28 1.32 2.09
N THR A 184 9.31 2.37 1.29
CA THR A 184 9.49 3.75 1.76
C THR A 184 8.24 4.57 1.44
N ILE A 185 7.61 5.16 2.45
CA ILE A 185 6.47 6.09 2.29
C ILE A 185 6.78 7.35 3.07
N VAL A 186 7.04 8.45 2.38
CA VAL A 186 7.41 9.72 3.03
C VAL A 186 6.57 10.88 2.50
N ASP A 187 6.32 11.86 3.37
CA ASP A 187 5.66 13.12 3.05
C ASP A 187 4.32 12.98 2.30
N SER A 188 3.62 11.87 2.53
CA SER A 188 2.42 11.50 1.76
C SER A 188 1.12 11.83 2.51
N GLY A 189 0.09 12.16 1.74
CA GLY A 189 -1.23 12.53 2.26
C GLY A 189 -2.11 11.31 2.57
N TYR A 190 -3.16 11.13 1.77
CA TYR A 190 -4.23 10.17 2.02
C TYR A 190 -4.03 8.87 1.26
N ILE A 191 -3.77 7.77 1.97
CA ILE A 191 -3.64 6.42 1.39
C ILE A 191 -4.78 5.54 1.92
N LYS A 192 -5.75 5.20 1.07
CA LYS A 192 -6.92 4.42 1.45
C LYS A 192 -7.13 3.21 0.53
N ASN A 193 -7.28 2.02 1.13
CA ASN A 193 -7.55 0.80 0.38
C ASN A 193 -6.49 0.52 -0.70
N VAL A 194 -5.22 0.66 -0.35
CA VAL A 194 -4.10 0.45 -1.27
C VAL A 194 -3.22 -0.68 -0.77
N LYS A 195 -2.99 -1.70 -1.60
CA LYS A 195 -2.01 -2.75 -1.37
C LYS A 195 -0.68 -2.35 -2.00
N ILE A 196 0.40 -2.42 -1.23
CA ILE A 196 1.74 -1.97 -1.64
C ILE A 196 2.71 -3.16 -1.56
N GLY A 197 3.33 -3.50 -2.68
CA GLY A 197 4.34 -4.56 -2.77
C GLY A 197 5.70 -4.14 -2.21
N ASP A 198 6.60 -5.12 -2.13
CA ASP A 198 7.94 -4.94 -1.56
C ASP A 198 8.76 -3.89 -2.34
N PHE A 199 9.66 -3.20 -1.65
CA PHE A 199 10.59 -2.21 -2.24
C PHE A 199 9.92 -1.05 -2.98
N ALA A 200 8.63 -0.82 -2.81
CA ALA A 200 7.95 0.35 -3.36
C ALA A 200 8.44 1.64 -2.71
N LYS A 201 8.49 2.71 -3.49
CA LYS A 201 8.90 4.03 -3.04
C LYS A 201 7.82 5.04 -3.35
N ILE A 202 7.22 5.64 -2.32
CA ILE A 202 6.14 6.63 -2.42
C ILE A 202 6.62 7.90 -1.72
N GLU A 203 6.85 8.96 -2.48
CA GLU A 203 7.42 10.20 -1.99
C GLU A 203 6.48 11.37 -2.29
N GLY A 204 5.80 11.87 -1.29
CA GLY A 204 4.96 13.06 -1.42
C GLY A 204 3.63 12.87 -2.18
N ALA A 205 3.13 11.65 -2.32
CA ALA A 205 1.85 11.41 -2.97
C ALA A 205 0.71 12.12 -2.21
N SER A 206 -0.13 12.87 -2.93
CA SER A 206 -1.24 13.60 -2.30
C SER A 206 -2.40 12.69 -1.91
N SER A 207 -2.80 11.77 -2.79
CA SER A 207 -3.90 10.86 -2.51
C SER A 207 -3.82 9.60 -3.38
N LEU A 208 -3.86 8.44 -2.75
CA LEU A 208 -3.95 7.14 -3.42
C LEU A 208 -5.15 6.37 -2.85
N LYS A 209 -6.08 5.95 -3.71
CA LYS A 209 -7.31 5.27 -3.29
C LYS A 209 -7.63 4.06 -4.16
N ASN A 210 -8.04 3.00 -3.50
CA ASN A 210 -8.51 1.77 -4.13
C ASN A 210 -7.57 1.27 -5.22
N GLY A 211 -6.37 0.80 -4.83
CA GLY A 211 -5.37 0.40 -5.81
C GLY A 211 -4.39 -0.64 -5.32
N SER A 212 -3.65 -1.20 -6.28
CA SER A 212 -2.50 -2.08 -6.05
C SER A 212 -1.25 -1.49 -6.67
N ILE A 213 -0.17 -1.46 -5.88
CA ILE A 213 1.18 -1.13 -6.31
C ILE A 213 1.99 -2.42 -6.26
N ASN A 214 2.12 -3.09 -7.40
CA ASN A 214 2.81 -4.36 -7.51
C ASN A 214 4.31 -4.11 -7.71
N SER A 215 5.06 -4.09 -6.63
CA SER A 215 6.49 -3.79 -6.59
C SER A 215 7.27 -4.98 -6.03
N ASN A 216 8.53 -5.11 -6.42
CA ASN A 216 9.46 -6.09 -5.87
C ASN A 216 10.91 -5.60 -5.95
N GLU A 217 11.85 -6.35 -5.37
CA GLU A 217 13.27 -5.99 -5.28
C GLU A 217 13.94 -5.70 -6.64
N ASN A 218 13.62 -6.48 -7.68
CA ASN A 218 14.26 -6.36 -8.99
C ASN A 218 13.59 -5.33 -9.90
N ALA A 219 12.36 -4.93 -9.55
CA ALA A 219 11.52 -4.05 -10.35
C ALA A 219 10.63 -3.21 -9.43
N SER A 220 11.27 -2.31 -8.69
CA SER A 220 10.59 -1.42 -7.75
C SER A 220 9.71 -0.40 -8.48
N VAL A 221 8.63 -0.02 -7.82
CA VAL A 221 7.73 1.03 -8.30
C VAL A 221 8.03 2.33 -7.56
N HIS A 222 8.06 3.42 -8.30
CA HIS A 222 8.19 4.77 -7.77
C HIS A 222 6.92 5.59 -8.00
N VAL A 223 6.47 6.29 -6.97
CA VAL A 223 5.34 7.24 -7.02
C VAL A 223 5.80 8.58 -6.44
N GLY A 224 5.78 9.61 -7.26
CA GLY A 224 6.34 10.92 -6.96
C GLY A 224 5.39 11.87 -6.25
N VAL A 225 5.88 13.12 -6.10
CA VAL A 225 5.24 14.19 -5.34
C VAL A 225 3.95 14.66 -5.99
N GLY A 226 2.91 14.90 -5.20
CA GLY A 226 1.64 15.45 -5.68
C GLY A 226 0.78 14.48 -6.48
N VAL A 227 1.18 13.20 -6.60
CA VAL A 227 0.43 12.20 -7.34
C VAL A 227 -0.95 11.97 -6.71
N ILE A 228 -1.98 11.92 -7.58
CA ILE A 228 -3.35 11.58 -7.21
C ILE A 228 -3.80 10.39 -8.06
N GLY A 229 -4.10 9.26 -7.41
CA GLY A 229 -4.56 8.03 -8.06
C GLY A 229 -5.80 7.46 -7.41
N GLU A 230 -6.76 7.01 -8.24
CA GLU A 230 -7.98 6.34 -7.78
C GLU A 230 -8.34 5.19 -8.73
N ASP A 231 -8.77 4.05 -8.17
CA ASP A 231 -9.19 2.87 -8.93
C ASP A 231 -8.08 2.37 -9.88
N PHE A 232 -6.96 1.92 -9.35
CA PHE A 232 -5.77 1.69 -10.16
C PHE A 232 -5.03 0.40 -9.85
N ILE A 233 -4.25 -0.03 -10.85
CA ILE A 233 -3.20 -1.05 -10.70
C ILE A 233 -1.91 -0.48 -11.30
N ILE A 234 -0.83 -0.47 -10.52
CA ILE A 234 0.52 -0.16 -10.98
C ILE A 234 1.35 -1.43 -10.91
N SER A 235 1.90 -1.85 -12.05
CA SER A 235 2.72 -3.04 -12.17
C SER A 235 4.21 -2.76 -11.94
N THR A 236 4.98 -3.83 -11.79
CA THR A 236 6.41 -3.81 -11.44
C THR A 236 7.26 -2.92 -12.36
N GLY A 237 8.23 -2.23 -11.76
CA GLY A 237 9.23 -1.43 -12.47
C GLY A 237 8.70 -0.14 -13.10
N SER A 238 7.49 0.27 -12.74
CA SER A 238 6.89 1.50 -13.29
C SER A 238 7.22 2.70 -12.42
N SER A 239 7.31 3.88 -13.05
CA SER A 239 7.42 5.14 -12.37
C SER A 239 6.27 6.07 -12.73
N VAL A 240 5.73 6.72 -11.72
CA VAL A 240 4.68 7.73 -11.81
C VAL A 240 5.28 9.00 -11.22
N GLU A 241 5.62 9.95 -12.10
CA GLU A 241 6.34 11.16 -11.74
C GLU A 241 5.46 12.21 -11.06
N ASP A 242 6.08 13.33 -10.67
CA ASP A 242 5.42 14.38 -9.90
C ASP A 242 4.20 14.98 -10.58
N GLY A 243 3.15 15.23 -9.82
CA GLY A 243 1.93 15.88 -10.28
C GLY A 243 1.04 15.05 -11.20
N VAL A 244 1.35 13.77 -11.39
CA VAL A 244 0.52 12.88 -12.21
C VAL A 244 -0.84 12.66 -11.53
N THR A 245 -1.91 12.72 -12.33
CA THR A 245 -3.27 12.42 -11.88
C THR A 245 -3.88 11.31 -12.73
N PHE A 246 -4.40 10.27 -12.10
CA PHE A 246 -5.03 9.17 -12.82
C PHE A 246 -6.23 8.58 -12.08
N SER A 247 -7.20 8.11 -12.86
CA SER A 247 -8.36 7.43 -12.35
C SER A 247 -8.76 6.29 -13.28
N LYS A 248 -9.14 5.14 -12.72
CA LYS A 248 -9.49 3.93 -13.47
C LYS A 248 -8.41 3.57 -14.48
N CYS A 249 -7.19 3.35 -14.01
CA CYS A 249 -6.05 3.11 -14.87
C CYS A 249 -5.32 1.82 -14.51
N PHE A 250 -4.87 1.13 -15.55
CA PHE A 250 -3.88 0.06 -15.44
C PHE A 250 -2.54 0.56 -15.99
N ILE A 251 -1.54 0.67 -15.12
CA ILE A 251 -0.18 1.05 -15.46
C ILE A 251 0.66 -0.24 -15.45
N GLY A 252 0.94 -0.76 -16.64
CA GLY A 252 1.63 -2.02 -16.86
C GLY A 252 3.12 -1.97 -16.49
N GLN A 253 3.83 -3.07 -16.76
CA GLN A 253 5.23 -3.21 -16.37
C GLN A 253 6.15 -2.20 -17.08
N ALA A 254 7.09 -1.64 -16.31
CA ALA A 254 8.10 -0.70 -16.79
C ALA A 254 7.53 0.49 -17.56
N CYS A 255 6.33 0.94 -17.19
CA CYS A 255 5.73 2.16 -17.73
C CYS A 255 6.26 3.38 -16.99
N HIS A 256 6.38 4.49 -17.72
CA HIS A 256 6.80 5.76 -17.20
C HIS A 256 5.74 6.83 -17.52
N LEU A 257 5.07 7.35 -16.49
CA LEU A 257 4.17 8.49 -16.62
C LEU A 257 4.92 9.75 -16.19
N GLY A 258 5.18 10.63 -17.13
CA GLY A 258 5.96 11.86 -16.94
C GLY A 258 5.24 12.90 -16.08
N HIS A 259 5.96 13.98 -15.74
CA HIS A 259 5.45 15.02 -14.84
C HIS A 259 4.14 15.65 -15.33
N ASN A 260 3.19 15.83 -14.41
CA ASN A 260 1.88 16.45 -14.67
C ASN A 260 1.04 15.73 -15.73
N TYR A 261 1.31 14.46 -16.00
CA TYR A 261 0.49 13.65 -16.89
C TYR A 261 -0.89 13.39 -16.26
N SER A 262 -1.93 13.41 -17.09
CA SER A 262 -3.29 13.11 -16.63
C SER A 262 -3.90 11.99 -17.46
N ALA A 263 -4.46 10.99 -16.80
CA ALA A 263 -5.08 9.85 -17.45
C ALA A 263 -6.39 9.44 -16.74
N THR A 264 -7.39 9.12 -17.54
CA THR A 264 -8.65 8.53 -17.06
C THR A 264 -9.04 7.40 -18.00
N ASP A 265 -9.62 6.33 -17.44
CA ASP A 265 -10.08 5.16 -18.21
C ASP A 265 -9.03 4.63 -19.20
N SER A 266 -7.79 4.45 -18.72
CA SER A 266 -6.64 4.19 -19.59
C SER A 266 -5.87 2.93 -19.20
N LEU A 267 -5.38 2.22 -20.20
CA LEU A 267 -4.52 1.04 -20.04
C LEU A 267 -3.17 1.28 -20.70
N PHE A 268 -2.12 1.30 -19.89
CA PHE A 268 -0.74 1.39 -20.35
C PHE A 268 -0.10 0.00 -20.26
N PHE A 269 0.41 -0.51 -21.37
CA PHE A 269 1.08 -1.82 -21.37
C PHE A 269 2.56 -1.68 -21.63
N CYS A 270 3.32 -2.59 -21.09
CA CYS A 270 4.79 -2.70 -21.06
C CYS A 270 5.60 -1.62 -21.80
N ASN A 271 6.46 -0.92 -21.06
CA ASN A 271 7.37 0.14 -21.57
C ASN A 271 6.67 1.35 -22.21
N CYS A 272 5.43 1.64 -21.85
CA CYS A 272 4.80 2.89 -22.28
C CYS A 272 5.46 4.10 -21.63
N GLN A 273 5.58 5.19 -22.40
CA GLN A 273 5.95 6.53 -21.92
C GLN A 273 4.79 7.48 -22.18
N GLY A 274 4.36 8.19 -21.17
CA GLY A 274 3.29 9.16 -21.21
C GLY A 274 3.75 10.54 -20.69
#